data_7c50abaae24bcdff28e1e316f4377ab5
#
_entry.id   7c50abaae24bcdff28e1e316f4377ab5
#
_cell.length_a   1.000
_cell.length_b   1.000
_cell.length_c   1.000
_cell.angle_alpha   90.00
_cell.angle_beta   90.00
_cell.angle_gamma   90.00
#
_symmetry.space_group_name_H-M   'P 1'
#
loop_
_entity.id
_entity.type
_entity.pdbx_description
1 polymer ?
#
loop_
_entity_poly.entity_id
_entity_poly.type
_entity_poly.pdbx_seq_one_letter_code
_entity_poly.pdbx_strand_id
1 'polypeptide(L)'
;EGVLAHELAHIRNYDIRMMMLVVVLVGVIALLSDIFLRSVFYSRGRRSSSRGGGAVMIIIIIAGLVLAVLSPVIAQLIKLAVSRQREFLADADGAIVSRNPDGLARALAKIKNDKEPLVEAANKATAHLFIEDPLRTFGGKINYMFHTHPPIDERIKRLKNF
;
A
#
# COMPACT_ATOMS: atom_id res chain seq x y z
N GLU A 1 -7.86 -25.66 -1.13
CA GLU A 1 -7.16 -25.84 0.15
C GLU A 1 -6.14 -24.70 0.34
N GLY A 2 -5.17 -24.52 -0.57
CA GLY A 2 -4.12 -23.49 -0.44
C GLY A 2 -4.68 -22.07 -0.28
N VAL A 3 -5.67 -21.67 -1.07
CA VAL A 3 -6.33 -20.36 -0.96
C VAL A 3 -7.00 -20.19 0.41
N LEU A 4 -7.73 -21.21 0.88
CA LEU A 4 -8.36 -21.15 2.20
C LEU A 4 -7.33 -21.04 3.34
N ALA A 5 -6.19 -21.72 3.23
CA ALA A 5 -5.11 -21.62 4.20
C ALA A 5 -4.49 -20.21 4.20
N HIS A 6 -4.36 -19.58 3.02
CA HIS A 6 -3.92 -18.20 2.89
C HIS A 6 -4.90 -17.22 3.57
N GLU A 7 -6.20 -17.34 3.32
CA GLU A 7 -7.22 -16.51 3.97
C GLU A 7 -7.24 -16.69 5.51
N LEU A 8 -7.09 -17.93 5.97
CA LEU A 8 -6.97 -18.23 7.39
C LEU A 8 -5.71 -17.61 8.02
N ALA A 9 -4.61 -17.55 7.27
CA ALA A 9 -3.39 -16.89 7.71
C ALA A 9 -3.62 -15.39 7.95
N HIS A 10 -4.34 -14.68 7.07
CA HIS A 10 -4.72 -13.28 7.29
C HIS A 10 -5.51 -13.07 8.58
N ILE A 11 -6.46 -13.97 8.87
CA ILE A 11 -7.25 -13.91 10.12
C ILE A 11 -6.35 -14.13 11.33
N ARG A 12 -5.50 -15.17 11.30
CA ARG A 12 -4.58 -15.53 12.37
C ARG A 12 -3.59 -14.41 12.70
N ASN A 13 -3.11 -13.73 11.66
CA ASN A 13 -2.11 -12.67 11.75
C ASN A 13 -2.71 -11.29 12.06
N TYR A 14 -4.03 -11.21 12.26
CA TYR A 14 -4.74 -9.96 12.52
C TYR A 14 -4.47 -8.87 11.47
N ASP A 15 -4.36 -9.25 10.20
CA ASP A 15 -3.97 -8.35 9.12
C ASP A 15 -4.91 -7.16 8.97
N ILE A 16 -6.21 -7.38 9.16
CA ILE A 16 -7.22 -6.31 9.16
C ILE A 16 -6.87 -5.24 10.19
N ARG A 17 -6.51 -5.64 11.43
CA ARG A 17 -6.17 -4.69 12.49
C ARG A 17 -4.92 -3.90 12.15
N MET A 18 -3.90 -4.58 11.64
CA MET A 18 -2.65 -3.94 11.22
C MET A 18 -2.88 -2.95 10.08
N MET A 19 -3.64 -3.34 9.06
CA MET A 19 -3.96 -2.47 7.94
C MET A 19 -4.83 -1.28 8.33
N MET A 20 -5.78 -1.46 9.25
CA MET A 20 -6.55 -0.34 9.83
C MET A 20 -5.65 0.67 10.52
N LEU A 21 -4.69 0.20 11.35
CA LEU A 21 -3.72 1.08 12.01
C LEU A 21 -2.92 1.88 10.98
N VAL A 22 -2.40 1.21 9.94
CA VAL A 22 -1.63 1.86 8.86
C VAL A 22 -2.47 2.91 8.14
N VAL A 23 -3.73 2.61 7.81
CA VAL A 23 -4.64 3.57 7.15
C VAL A 23 -4.90 4.78 8.02
N VAL A 24 -5.13 4.60 9.33
CA VAL A 24 -5.32 5.70 10.27
C VAL A 24 -4.06 6.58 10.35
N LEU A 25 -2.87 5.97 10.47
CA LEU A 25 -1.61 6.72 10.52
C LEU A 25 -1.36 7.52 9.23
N VAL A 26 -1.61 6.92 8.06
CA VAL A 26 -1.53 7.61 6.76
C VAL A 26 -2.52 8.78 6.71
N GLY A 27 -3.74 8.59 7.20
CA GLY A 27 -4.76 9.63 7.28
C GLY A 27 -4.35 10.80 8.18
N VAL A 28 -3.76 10.50 9.36
CA VAL A 28 -3.23 11.52 10.28
C VAL A 28 -2.10 12.31 9.62
N ILE A 29 -1.15 11.65 8.94
CA ILE A 29 -0.07 12.33 8.22
C ILE A 29 -0.63 13.26 7.14
N ALA A 30 -1.61 12.80 6.36
CA ALA A 30 -2.24 13.62 5.33
C ALA A 30 -2.96 14.84 5.93
N LEU A 31 -3.69 14.66 7.04
CA LEU A 31 -4.38 15.73 7.74
C LEU A 31 -3.41 16.77 8.31
N LEU A 32 -2.33 16.33 8.96
CA LEU A 32 -1.30 17.21 9.50
C LEU A 32 -0.60 18.01 8.37
N SER A 33 -0.33 17.36 7.24
CA SER A 33 0.24 18.01 6.05
C SER A 33 -0.71 19.10 5.51
N ASP A 34 -2.01 18.82 5.41
CA ASP A 34 -3.01 19.80 4.95
C ASP A 34 -3.11 20.99 5.92
N ILE A 35 -3.17 20.73 7.23
CA ILE A 35 -3.22 21.79 8.27
C ILE A 35 -1.95 22.67 8.18
N PHE A 36 -0.78 22.04 8.02
CA PHE A 36 0.48 22.77 7.88
C PHE A 36 0.49 23.65 6.63
N LEU A 37 0.12 23.11 5.48
CA LEU A 37 0.03 23.87 4.23
C LEU A 37 -0.92 25.06 4.37
N ARG A 38 -2.12 24.83 4.91
CA ARG A 38 -3.08 25.92 5.16
C ARG A 38 -2.50 26.98 6.09
N SER A 39 -1.86 26.59 7.19
CA SER A 39 -1.27 27.52 8.14
C SER A 39 -0.19 28.42 7.50
N VAL A 40 0.67 27.85 6.64
CA VAL A 40 1.68 28.60 5.89
C VAL A 40 1.04 29.60 4.92
N PHE A 41 0.02 29.17 4.17
CA PHE A 41 -0.67 30.04 3.23
C PHE A 41 -1.45 31.17 3.92
N TYR A 42 -2.15 30.90 5.02
CA TYR A 42 -2.90 31.93 5.77
C TYR A 42 -1.97 32.88 6.54
N SER A 43 -0.83 32.42 7.06
CA SER A 43 0.16 33.26 7.73
C SER A 43 0.88 34.24 6.80
N ARG A 44 0.91 33.98 5.50
CA ARG A 44 1.60 34.84 4.51
C ARG A 44 0.94 36.20 4.36
N GLY A 45 -0.38 36.30 4.65
CA GLY A 45 -1.11 37.58 4.63
C GLY A 45 -0.90 38.49 5.85
N ARG A 46 -0.27 37.99 6.93
CA ARG A 46 -0.20 38.70 8.23
C ARG A 46 1.21 39.13 8.66
N ARG A 47 2.24 38.80 7.91
CA ARG A 47 3.63 39.15 8.25
C ARG A 47 4.09 40.40 7.53
N SER A 48 3.81 41.56 8.16
CA SER A 48 4.56 42.81 7.98
C SER A 48 5.67 42.85 9.03
N SER A 49 6.90 43.05 8.54
CA SER A 49 8.09 43.54 9.26
C SER A 49 8.52 42.89 10.59
N SER A 50 9.42 41.87 10.49
CA SER A 50 10.41 41.64 11.53
C SER A 50 11.81 41.53 10.85
N ARG A 51 12.64 42.54 11.02
CA ARG A 51 14.06 42.60 10.61
C ARG A 51 14.86 41.63 11.49
N GLY A 52 15.45 40.61 10.95
CA GLY A 52 16.48 39.85 11.66
C GLY A 52 16.25 38.33 11.72
N GLY A 53 16.05 37.66 10.63
CA GLY A 53 15.91 36.17 10.58
C GLY A 53 15.37 35.66 9.27
N GLY A 54 15.28 36.52 8.28
CA GLY A 54 14.55 36.23 7.03
C GLY A 54 15.04 35.01 6.29
N ALA A 55 16.34 34.78 6.18
CA ALA A 55 16.89 33.67 5.42
C ALA A 55 16.63 32.30 6.09
N VAL A 56 16.86 32.18 7.40
CA VAL A 56 16.62 30.95 8.16
C VAL A 56 15.12 30.61 8.17
N MET A 57 14.28 31.62 8.36
CA MET A 57 12.81 31.41 8.33
C MET A 57 12.31 30.98 6.96
N ILE A 58 12.86 31.51 5.88
CA ILE A 58 12.54 31.10 4.50
C ILE A 58 12.94 29.63 4.28
N ILE A 59 14.16 29.24 4.74
CA ILE A 59 14.63 27.85 4.62
C ILE A 59 13.69 26.89 5.37
N ILE A 60 13.28 27.22 6.60
CA ILE A 60 12.35 26.41 7.40
C ILE A 60 11.00 26.28 6.70
N ILE A 61 10.47 27.36 6.13
CA ILE A 61 9.20 27.34 5.40
C ILE A 61 9.30 26.47 4.15
N ILE A 62 10.39 26.60 3.38
CA ILE A 62 10.59 25.78 2.17
C ILE A 62 10.74 24.30 2.54
N ALA A 63 11.57 23.99 3.55
CA ALA A 63 11.74 22.61 4.02
C ALA A 63 10.41 22.02 4.52
N GLY A 64 9.65 22.77 5.31
CA GLY A 64 8.35 22.36 5.79
C GLY A 64 7.34 22.15 4.65
N LEU A 65 7.35 23.01 3.63
CA LEU A 65 6.49 22.88 2.45
C LEU A 65 6.82 21.59 1.66
N VAL A 66 8.13 21.35 1.43
CA VAL A 66 8.59 20.13 0.76
C VAL A 66 8.18 18.89 1.54
N LEU A 67 8.40 18.87 2.85
CA LEU A 67 8.00 17.75 3.70
C LEU A 67 6.49 17.56 3.72
N ALA A 68 5.69 18.62 3.77
CA ALA A 68 4.24 18.51 3.75
C ALA A 68 3.69 17.94 2.44
N VAL A 69 4.34 18.21 1.31
CA VAL A 69 3.97 17.62 0.01
C VAL A 69 4.45 16.17 -0.11
N LEU A 70 5.64 15.86 0.37
CA LEU A 70 6.23 14.51 0.26
C LEU A 70 5.65 13.52 1.27
N SER A 71 5.28 13.96 2.49
CA SER A 71 4.81 13.06 3.55
C SER A 71 3.63 12.18 3.14
N PRO A 72 2.55 12.69 2.51
CA PRO A 72 1.45 11.83 2.08
C PRO A 72 1.87 10.80 1.05
N VAL A 73 2.79 11.16 0.15
CA VAL A 73 3.31 10.23 -0.87
C VAL A 73 4.11 9.11 -0.21
N ILE A 74 5.02 9.46 0.70
CA ILE A 74 5.83 8.49 1.45
C ILE A 74 4.91 7.59 2.29
N ALA A 75 3.90 8.16 2.97
CA ALA A 75 2.95 7.41 3.76
C ALA A 75 2.17 6.39 2.91
N GLN A 76 1.75 6.74 1.70
CA GLN A 76 1.10 5.81 0.76
C GLN A 76 2.06 4.71 0.31
N LEU A 77 3.32 5.02 0.02
CA LEU A 77 4.33 4.01 -0.34
C LEU A 77 4.58 3.02 0.81
N ILE A 78 4.63 3.52 2.06
CA ILE A 78 4.75 2.66 3.24
C ILE A 78 3.53 1.75 3.36
N LYS A 79 2.31 2.28 3.21
CA LYS A 79 1.07 1.48 3.22
C LYS A 79 1.13 0.34 2.21
N LEU A 80 1.54 0.62 0.98
CA LEU A 80 1.65 -0.37 -0.09
C LEU A 80 2.76 -1.41 0.21
N ALA A 81 3.88 -0.96 0.80
CA ALA A 81 4.97 -1.86 1.20
C ALA A 81 4.51 -2.81 2.31
N VAL A 82 3.83 -2.31 3.33
CA VAL A 82 3.26 -3.12 4.42
C VAL A 82 2.25 -4.12 3.87
N SER A 83 1.32 -3.69 3.01
CA SER A 83 0.34 -4.57 2.38
C SER A 83 1.01 -5.75 1.67
N ARG A 84 2.03 -5.48 0.83
CA ARG A 84 2.78 -6.54 0.13
C ARG A 84 3.51 -7.49 1.08
N GLN A 85 4.10 -6.99 2.17
CA GLN A 85 4.75 -7.84 3.16
C GLN A 85 3.74 -8.77 3.87
N ARG A 86 2.53 -8.28 4.14
CA ARG A 86 1.46 -9.09 4.73
C ARG A 86 1.02 -10.23 3.81
N GLU A 87 0.95 -9.99 2.49
CA GLU A 87 0.67 -11.03 1.50
C GLU A 87 1.73 -12.15 1.51
N PHE A 88 3.01 -11.78 1.54
CA PHE A 88 4.08 -12.77 1.62
C PHE A 88 4.06 -13.56 2.93
N LEU A 89 3.71 -12.91 4.04
CA LEU A 89 3.56 -13.59 5.31
C LEU A 89 2.36 -14.56 5.28
N ALA A 90 1.23 -14.14 4.72
CA ALA A 90 0.06 -14.99 4.58
C ALA A 90 0.32 -16.19 3.66
N ASP A 91 1.12 -16.02 2.60
CA ASP A 91 1.57 -17.14 1.75
C ASP A 91 2.42 -18.14 2.54
N ALA A 92 3.39 -17.66 3.33
CA ALA A 92 4.26 -18.50 4.12
C ALA A 92 3.48 -19.25 5.22
N ASP A 93 2.65 -18.54 5.98
CA ASP A 93 1.85 -19.13 7.05
C ASP A 93 0.79 -20.10 6.49
N GLY A 94 0.16 -19.75 5.35
CA GLY A 94 -0.76 -20.61 4.63
C GLY A 94 -0.09 -21.91 4.16
N ALA A 95 1.14 -21.81 3.66
CA ALA A 95 1.95 -22.97 3.28
C ALA A 95 2.29 -23.86 4.48
N ILE A 96 2.63 -23.27 5.64
CA ILE A 96 2.90 -24.00 6.88
C ILE A 96 1.65 -24.71 7.39
N VAL A 97 0.50 -23.98 7.46
CA VAL A 97 -0.76 -24.50 7.98
C VAL A 97 -1.29 -25.64 7.13
N SER A 98 -1.26 -25.46 5.80
CA SER A 98 -1.73 -26.50 4.86
C SER A 98 -0.72 -27.66 4.68
N ARG A 99 0.54 -27.47 5.05
CA ARG A 99 1.68 -28.34 4.72
C ARG A 99 1.78 -28.66 3.23
N ASN A 100 1.25 -27.77 2.39
CA ASN A 100 1.15 -27.96 0.94
C ASN A 100 1.42 -26.63 0.20
N PRO A 101 2.67 -26.12 0.19
CA PRO A 101 3.03 -24.90 -0.52
C PRO A 101 2.73 -24.98 -2.02
N ASP A 102 2.91 -26.18 -2.61
CA ASP A 102 2.61 -26.42 -4.02
C ASP A 102 1.12 -26.25 -4.34
N GLY A 103 0.24 -26.54 -3.39
CA GLY A 103 -1.20 -26.35 -3.55
C GLY A 103 -1.56 -24.89 -3.80
N LEU A 104 -0.98 -23.99 -2.98
CA LEU A 104 -1.16 -22.54 -3.15
C LEU A 104 -0.45 -22.03 -4.42
N ALA A 105 0.77 -22.50 -4.69
CA ALA A 105 1.50 -22.11 -5.91
C ALA A 105 0.72 -22.47 -7.20
N ARG A 106 0.12 -23.70 -7.26
CA ARG A 106 -0.73 -24.10 -8.38
C ARG A 106 -2.00 -23.27 -8.49
N ALA A 107 -2.63 -22.90 -7.36
CA ALA A 107 -3.80 -22.05 -7.36
C ALA A 107 -3.47 -20.66 -7.94
N LEU A 108 -2.37 -20.05 -7.49
CA LEU A 108 -1.89 -18.78 -8.01
C LEU A 108 -1.54 -18.86 -9.51
N ALA A 109 -0.90 -19.95 -9.95
CA ALA A 109 -0.60 -20.18 -11.36
C ALA A 109 -1.88 -20.31 -12.22
N LYS A 110 -2.93 -20.93 -11.68
CA LYS A 110 -4.24 -21.03 -12.35
C LYS A 110 -4.88 -19.65 -12.49
N ILE A 111 -4.92 -18.86 -11.42
CA ILE A 111 -5.45 -17.47 -11.42
C ILE A 111 -4.67 -16.60 -12.42
N LYS A 112 -3.34 -16.72 -12.45
CA LYS A 112 -2.50 -15.98 -13.42
C LYS A 112 -2.86 -16.27 -14.86
N ASN A 113 -3.17 -17.53 -15.17
CA ASN A 113 -3.46 -17.99 -16.53
C ASN A 113 -4.94 -17.84 -16.93
N ASP A 114 -5.77 -17.46 -15.98
CA ASP A 114 -7.18 -17.16 -16.25
C ASP A 114 -7.26 -15.88 -17.08
N LYS A 115 -7.88 -16.00 -18.27
CA LYS A 115 -8.02 -14.90 -19.22
C LYS A 115 -9.37 -14.19 -19.13
N GLU A 116 -10.27 -14.72 -18.32
CA GLU A 116 -11.57 -14.08 -18.13
C GLU A 116 -11.45 -12.91 -17.15
N PRO A 117 -11.51 -11.66 -17.64
CA PRO A 117 -11.50 -10.53 -16.74
C PRO A 117 -12.81 -10.49 -15.95
N LEU A 118 -12.75 -10.54 -14.63
CA LEU A 118 -13.90 -10.31 -13.74
C LEU A 118 -14.37 -8.85 -13.77
N VAL A 119 -14.33 -8.21 -14.94
CA VAL A 119 -14.55 -6.77 -15.12
C VAL A 119 -15.95 -6.34 -14.71
N GLU A 120 -16.95 -7.23 -14.85
CA GLU A 120 -18.34 -6.91 -14.50
C GLU A 120 -18.59 -6.84 -13.00
N ALA A 121 -17.83 -7.58 -12.19
CA ALA A 121 -17.98 -7.63 -10.74
C ALA A 121 -16.97 -6.77 -9.97
N ALA A 122 -15.90 -6.33 -10.62
CA ALA A 122 -14.80 -5.63 -9.99
C ALA A 122 -14.77 -4.13 -10.35
N ASN A 123 -14.63 -3.28 -9.35
CA ASN A 123 -14.37 -1.86 -9.51
C ASN A 123 -13.18 -1.44 -8.63
N LYS A 124 -12.72 -0.19 -8.77
CA LYS A 124 -11.56 0.33 -7.99
C LYS A 124 -11.76 0.22 -6.47
N ALA A 125 -13.00 0.26 -5.98
CA ALA A 125 -13.28 0.14 -4.55
C ALA A 125 -13.24 -1.31 -4.07
N THR A 126 -13.53 -2.28 -4.92
CA THR A 126 -13.55 -3.72 -4.59
C THR A 126 -12.29 -4.47 -5.02
N ALA A 127 -11.42 -3.85 -5.84
CA ALA A 127 -10.21 -4.50 -6.37
C ALA A 127 -9.32 -5.10 -5.27
N HIS A 128 -9.28 -4.48 -4.08
CA HIS A 128 -8.49 -4.95 -2.94
C HIS A 128 -9.04 -6.22 -2.25
N LEU A 129 -10.25 -6.65 -2.61
CA LEU A 129 -10.88 -7.87 -2.09
C LEU A 129 -10.52 -9.11 -2.93
N PHE A 130 -9.83 -8.93 -4.04
CA PHE A 130 -9.43 -10.01 -4.93
C PHE A 130 -7.98 -10.42 -4.64
N ILE A 131 -7.68 -11.70 -4.78
CA ILE A 131 -6.32 -12.26 -4.58
C ILE A 131 -5.32 -11.72 -5.61
N GLU A 132 -5.81 -11.33 -6.78
CA GLU A 132 -5.07 -10.64 -7.84
C GLU A 132 -5.89 -9.42 -8.29
N ASP A 133 -5.21 -8.36 -8.74
CA ASP A 133 -5.90 -7.16 -9.23
C ASP A 133 -6.75 -7.49 -10.47
N PRO A 134 -8.09 -7.47 -10.35
CA PRO A 134 -8.99 -7.81 -11.45
C PRO A 134 -9.00 -6.75 -12.55
N LEU A 135 -8.49 -5.55 -12.25
CA LEU A 135 -8.42 -4.41 -13.17
C LEU A 135 -7.07 -4.40 -13.91
N ARG A 136 -6.60 -5.54 -14.42
CA ARG A 136 -5.37 -5.61 -15.21
C ARG A 136 -5.34 -4.52 -16.29
N THR A 137 -4.92 -3.32 -15.91
CA THR A 137 -4.75 -2.24 -16.87
C THR A 137 -3.45 -2.51 -17.61
N PHE A 138 -3.51 -2.54 -18.93
CA PHE A 138 -2.38 -2.57 -19.85
C PHE A 138 -1.52 -1.32 -19.62
N GLY A 139 -0.64 -1.33 -18.63
CA GLY A 139 0.16 -0.15 -18.28
C GLY A 139 1.43 -0.51 -17.55
N GLY A 140 2.53 0.01 -18.07
CA GLY A 140 3.91 -0.32 -17.78
C GLY A 140 4.37 -0.26 -16.30
N LYS A 141 5.69 -0.37 -16.10
CA LYS A 141 6.41 -0.50 -14.81
C LYS A 141 6.00 0.47 -13.68
N ILE A 142 5.39 1.61 -14.00
CA ILE A 142 4.94 2.60 -12.99
C ILE A 142 3.72 2.10 -12.21
N ASN A 143 2.81 1.34 -12.83
CA ASN A 143 1.65 0.77 -12.15
C ASN A 143 2.04 -0.24 -11.06
N TYR A 144 3.15 -0.96 -11.23
CA TYR A 144 3.62 -1.95 -10.27
C TYR A 144 3.82 -1.39 -8.84
N MET A 145 4.27 -0.15 -8.71
CA MET A 145 4.51 0.46 -7.39
C MET A 145 3.21 0.75 -6.62
N PHE A 146 2.10 0.88 -7.33
CA PHE A 146 0.79 1.24 -6.76
C PHE A 146 -0.15 0.05 -6.56
N HIS A 147 0.27 -1.19 -6.93
CA HIS A 147 -0.50 -2.39 -6.64
C HIS A 147 -0.42 -2.76 -5.15
N THR A 148 -1.56 -3.11 -4.58
CA THR A 148 -1.68 -3.56 -3.18
C THR A 148 -1.11 -4.97 -2.99
N HIS A 149 -1.18 -5.81 -4.04
CA HIS A 149 -0.65 -7.17 -4.02
C HIS A 149 0.72 -7.25 -4.71
N PRO A 150 1.63 -8.11 -4.23
CA PRO A 150 2.89 -8.38 -4.91
C PRO A 150 2.65 -9.15 -6.20
N PRO A 151 3.63 -9.14 -7.15
CA PRO A 151 3.51 -9.92 -8.37
C PRO A 151 3.30 -11.39 -8.07
N ILE A 152 2.34 -11.96 -8.77
CA ILE A 152 1.99 -13.38 -8.62
C ILE A 152 3.18 -14.30 -8.91
N ASP A 153 4.06 -13.91 -9.84
CA ASP A 153 5.28 -14.65 -10.17
C ASP A 153 6.26 -14.71 -9.00
N GLU A 154 6.38 -13.62 -8.24
CA GLU A 154 7.24 -13.58 -7.07
C GLU A 154 6.67 -14.43 -5.94
N ARG A 155 5.34 -14.40 -5.72
CA ARG A 155 4.65 -15.26 -4.77
C ARG A 155 4.86 -16.74 -5.11
N ILE A 156 4.62 -17.13 -6.36
CA ILE A 156 4.83 -18.52 -6.83
C ILE A 156 6.29 -18.95 -6.64
N LYS A 157 7.25 -18.06 -6.99
CA LYS A 157 8.69 -18.36 -6.81
C LYS A 157 9.05 -18.61 -5.36
N ARG A 158 8.53 -17.79 -4.42
CA ARG A 158 8.79 -17.96 -2.99
C ARG A 158 8.19 -19.25 -2.46
N LEU A 159 6.95 -19.58 -2.84
CA LEU A 159 6.28 -20.81 -2.44
C LEU A 159 6.97 -22.08 -2.93
N LYS A 160 7.60 -22.05 -4.11
CA LYS A 160 8.38 -23.19 -4.64
C LYS A 160 9.73 -23.40 -3.96
N ASN A 161 10.21 -22.42 -3.22
CA ASN A 161 11.45 -22.49 -2.46
C ASN A 161 11.21 -22.79 -0.96
N PHE A 162 9.97 -23.13 -0.60
CA PHE A 162 9.55 -23.48 0.76
C PHE A 162 9.72 -24.96 1.02
#